data_599e5170f2e3dbcbe91046feda7cfc18
#
_entry.id   599e5170f2e3dbcbe91046feda7cfc18
#
_cell.length_a   1.000
_cell.length_b   1.000
_cell.length_c   1.000
_cell.angle_alpha   90.00
_cell.angle_beta   90.00
_cell.angle_gamma   90.00
#
_symmetry.space_group_name_H-M   'P 1'
#
loop_
_entity.id
_entity.type
_entity.pdbx_description
1 polymer ?
#
loop_
_entity_poly.entity_id
_entity_poly.type
_entity_poly.pdbx_seq_one_letter_code
_entity_poly.pdbx_strand_id
1 'polypeptide(L)'
;MSDFNRLIGKLEKQKASFQKLLDVTLPKKVGNAAVNHFRKNFRDGGWNDNGLKKWKKTRREEISSARAEYRYGPLLSRQDHLMKSIHFTPESRKVIVSTDVKYAPYHNNGAEIKVTPKMRKFAWAKFFSGAKIAKGDSAKVRKQKTAKAGEEAEVWKRLALTKKSRLRIPKRRFMGHSTELDEKVKNIVEEETRKVLNS
;
A
#
# COMPACT_ATOMS: atom_id res chain seq x y z
N MET A 1 -33.02 42.35 24.50
CA MET A 1 -31.66 42.23 23.93
C MET A 1 -31.71 42.83 22.55
N SER A 2 -30.76 43.72 22.20
CA SER A 2 -30.80 44.38 20.90
C SER A 2 -30.54 43.38 19.77
N ASP A 3 -31.12 43.59 18.58
CA ASP A 3 -30.86 42.75 17.38
C ASP A 3 -29.39 42.61 17.05
N PHE A 4 -28.61 43.61 17.42
CA PHE A 4 -27.16 43.64 17.31
C PHE A 4 -26.48 42.52 18.13
N ASN A 5 -26.85 42.33 19.39
CA ASN A 5 -26.30 41.24 20.24
C ASN A 5 -26.68 39.88 19.71
N ARG A 6 -27.86 39.73 19.11
CA ARG A 6 -28.32 38.51 18.47
C ARG A 6 -27.48 38.22 17.21
N LEU A 7 -27.14 39.23 16.44
CA LEU A 7 -26.26 39.11 15.26
C LEU A 7 -24.86 38.67 15.66
N ILE A 8 -24.27 39.36 16.66
CA ILE A 8 -22.94 38.98 17.19
C ILE A 8 -22.93 37.50 17.61
N GLY A 9 -23.91 37.05 18.39
CA GLY A 9 -24.00 35.68 18.84
C GLY A 9 -24.11 34.66 17.69
N LYS A 10 -24.79 35.02 16.59
CA LYS A 10 -24.82 34.21 15.37
C LYS A 10 -23.44 34.12 14.70
N LEU A 11 -22.75 35.26 14.56
CA LEU A 11 -21.41 35.27 13.95
C LEU A 11 -20.38 34.51 14.76
N GLU A 12 -20.43 34.57 16.08
CA GLU A 12 -19.55 33.78 16.97
C GLU A 12 -19.81 32.28 16.83
N LYS A 13 -21.07 31.85 16.79
CA LYS A 13 -21.43 30.45 16.54
C LYS A 13 -20.94 29.97 15.19
N GLN A 14 -21.11 30.78 14.16
CA GLN A 14 -20.68 30.44 12.81
C GLN A 14 -19.14 30.34 12.74
N LYS A 15 -18.43 31.29 13.36
CA LYS A 15 -16.95 31.24 13.51
C LYS A 15 -16.50 29.92 14.19
N ALA A 16 -17.11 29.56 15.31
CA ALA A 16 -16.79 28.32 16.02
C ALA A 16 -17.05 27.08 15.17
N SER A 17 -18.14 27.08 14.41
CA SER A 17 -18.49 25.99 13.48
C SER A 17 -17.44 25.85 12.35
N PHE A 18 -16.99 26.96 11.79
CA PHE A 18 -15.90 26.98 10.79
C PHE A 18 -14.57 26.49 11.37
N GLN A 19 -14.20 26.91 12.57
CA GLN A 19 -12.99 26.42 13.23
C GLN A 19 -13.04 24.91 13.43
N LYS A 20 -14.16 24.38 13.94
CA LYS A 20 -14.38 22.94 14.08
C LYS A 20 -14.34 22.22 12.73
N LEU A 21 -14.89 22.82 11.68
CA LEU A 21 -14.82 22.26 10.33
C LEU A 21 -13.36 22.10 9.87
N LEU A 22 -12.58 23.17 9.96
CA LEU A 22 -11.19 23.20 9.48
C LEU A 22 -10.24 22.34 10.32
N ASP A 23 -10.39 22.37 11.65
CA ASP A 23 -9.43 21.76 12.56
C ASP A 23 -9.74 20.28 12.84
N VAL A 24 -11.01 19.85 12.70
CA VAL A 24 -11.42 18.49 13.09
C VAL A 24 -12.12 17.74 11.96
N THR A 25 -13.15 18.36 11.35
CA THR A 25 -14.04 17.63 10.44
C THR A 25 -13.36 17.32 9.10
N LEU A 26 -12.79 18.33 8.46
CA LEU A 26 -12.12 18.17 7.17
C LEU A 26 -10.90 17.25 7.23
N PRO A 27 -9.97 17.39 8.20
CA PRO A 27 -8.84 16.46 8.28
C PRO A 27 -9.26 15.01 8.40
N LYS A 28 -10.30 14.69 9.17
CA LYS A 28 -10.81 13.33 9.30
C LYS A 28 -11.45 12.82 8.00
N LYS A 29 -12.32 13.62 7.37
CA LYS A 29 -13.01 13.22 6.14
C LYS A 29 -12.04 13.06 4.96
N VAL A 30 -11.15 14.01 4.79
CA VAL A 30 -10.10 13.97 3.75
C VAL A 30 -9.14 12.81 3.98
N GLY A 31 -8.73 12.56 5.23
CA GLY A 31 -7.88 11.42 5.58
C GLY A 31 -8.52 10.07 5.23
N ASN A 32 -9.79 9.89 5.58
CA ASN A 32 -10.54 8.68 5.21
C ASN A 32 -10.66 8.52 3.68
N ALA A 33 -10.97 9.60 2.97
CA ALA A 33 -11.08 9.58 1.51
C ALA A 33 -9.73 9.20 0.86
N ALA A 34 -8.63 9.76 1.33
CA ALA A 34 -7.29 9.48 0.83
C ALA A 34 -6.86 8.03 1.10
N VAL A 35 -7.05 7.52 2.33
CA VAL A 35 -6.75 6.12 2.66
C VAL A 35 -7.57 5.16 1.80
N ASN A 36 -8.86 5.43 1.62
CA ASN A 36 -9.73 4.61 0.79
C ASN A 36 -9.31 4.64 -0.69
N HIS A 37 -8.91 5.81 -1.22
CA HIS A 37 -8.41 5.95 -2.57
C HIS A 37 -7.11 5.14 -2.77
N PHE A 38 -6.15 5.24 -1.84
CA PHE A 38 -4.90 4.49 -1.95
C PHE A 38 -5.11 2.98 -1.77
N ARG A 39 -6.00 2.54 -0.89
CA ARG A 39 -6.36 1.12 -0.75
C ARG A 39 -7.08 0.58 -1.99
N LYS A 40 -7.86 1.42 -2.68
CA LYS A 40 -8.49 1.05 -3.95
C LYS A 40 -7.46 0.69 -5.01
N ASN A 41 -6.32 1.39 -5.09
CA ASN A 41 -5.22 1.10 -6.01
C ASN A 41 -4.73 -0.36 -5.90
N PHE A 42 -4.68 -0.92 -4.70
CA PHE A 42 -4.31 -2.33 -4.48
C PHE A 42 -5.37 -3.28 -4.99
N ARG A 43 -6.66 -3.00 -4.77
CA ARG A 43 -7.77 -3.84 -5.23
C ARG A 43 -7.88 -3.84 -6.74
N ASP A 44 -7.68 -2.68 -7.36
CA ASP A 44 -7.73 -2.50 -8.81
C ASP A 44 -6.44 -2.98 -9.50
N GLY A 45 -5.37 -3.23 -8.74
CA GLY A 45 -4.07 -3.67 -9.27
C GLY A 45 -3.38 -2.61 -10.12
N GLY A 46 -3.55 -1.33 -9.79
CA GLY A 46 -3.03 -0.21 -10.57
C GLY A 46 -3.10 1.13 -9.85
N TRP A 47 -2.72 2.18 -10.55
CA TRP A 47 -2.82 3.56 -10.11
C TRP A 47 -4.07 4.20 -10.70
N ASN A 48 -5.00 4.64 -9.85
CA ASN A 48 -6.20 5.37 -10.25
C ASN A 48 -5.90 6.88 -10.28
N ASP A 49 -5.88 7.43 -11.48
CA ASP A 49 -5.65 8.87 -11.72
C ASP A 49 -6.11 9.20 -13.15
N ASN A 50 -7.33 9.71 -13.32
CA ASN A 50 -7.99 9.89 -14.62
C ASN A 50 -7.99 8.61 -15.47
N GLY A 51 -8.35 7.50 -14.82
CA GLY A 51 -8.33 6.17 -15.37
C GLY A 51 -7.30 5.25 -14.70
N LEU A 52 -7.51 3.96 -14.86
CA LEU A 52 -6.68 2.94 -14.21
C LEU A 52 -5.43 2.64 -15.04
N LYS A 53 -4.26 2.98 -14.50
CA LYS A 53 -2.95 2.56 -15.02
C LYS A 53 -2.52 1.27 -14.31
N LYS A 54 -2.79 0.10 -14.90
CA LYS A 54 -2.49 -1.21 -14.32
C LYS A 54 -1.00 -1.38 -14.03
N TRP A 55 -0.67 -1.98 -12.90
CA TRP A 55 0.69 -2.37 -12.57
C TRP A 55 1.14 -3.58 -13.39
N LYS A 56 2.45 -3.66 -13.63
CA LYS A 56 3.05 -4.84 -14.24
C LYS A 56 2.74 -6.07 -13.38
N LYS A 57 2.23 -7.14 -14.02
CA LYS A 57 1.97 -8.43 -13.38
C LYS A 57 3.21 -8.97 -12.67
N THR A 58 3.00 -9.71 -11.62
CA THR A 58 4.05 -10.45 -10.93
C THR A 58 4.26 -11.80 -11.63
N ARG A 59 5.45 -12.39 -11.49
CA ARG A 59 5.68 -13.76 -11.99
C ARG A 59 4.69 -14.78 -11.42
N ARG A 60 4.23 -14.55 -10.20
CA ARG A 60 3.22 -15.39 -9.55
C ARG A 60 1.88 -15.37 -10.29
N GLU A 61 1.49 -14.23 -10.85
CA GLU A 61 0.27 -14.10 -11.66
C GLU A 61 0.44 -14.67 -13.08
N GLU A 62 1.68 -14.74 -13.56
CA GLU A 62 2.01 -15.31 -14.89
C GLU A 62 2.03 -16.82 -14.87
N ILE A 63 2.28 -17.45 -13.70
CA ILE A 63 2.31 -18.91 -13.54
C ILE A 63 0.88 -19.39 -13.30
N SER A 64 0.22 -19.87 -14.35
CA SER A 64 -1.19 -20.29 -14.33
C SER A 64 -1.49 -21.53 -13.47
N SER A 65 -0.47 -22.31 -13.11
CA SER A 65 -0.57 -23.51 -12.24
C SER A 65 -0.63 -23.17 -10.75
N ALA A 66 -0.44 -21.92 -10.37
CA ALA A 66 -0.52 -21.55 -8.96
C ALA A 66 -1.92 -21.80 -8.41
N ARG A 67 -2.01 -22.47 -7.26
CA ARG A 67 -3.26 -22.70 -6.54
C ARG A 67 -3.99 -21.37 -6.35
N ALA A 68 -5.33 -21.37 -6.40
CA ALA A 68 -6.16 -20.19 -6.29
C ALA A 68 -5.80 -19.30 -5.09
N GLU A 69 -5.38 -19.91 -3.99
CA GLU A 69 -4.95 -19.24 -2.75
C GLU A 69 -3.68 -18.37 -2.89
N TYR A 70 -2.90 -18.53 -3.97
CA TYR A 70 -1.70 -17.75 -4.27
C TYR A 70 -1.88 -16.73 -5.41
N ARG A 71 -3.09 -16.60 -5.96
CA ARG A 71 -3.42 -15.67 -7.03
C ARG A 71 -3.74 -14.27 -6.53
N TYR A 72 -2.90 -13.74 -5.64
CA TYR A 72 -3.02 -12.35 -5.24
C TYR A 72 -2.52 -11.42 -6.35
N GLY A 73 -3.20 -10.29 -6.53
CA GLY A 73 -2.72 -9.22 -7.39
C GLY A 73 -1.35 -8.65 -6.96
N PRO A 74 -0.75 -7.76 -7.76
CA PRO A 74 0.50 -7.10 -7.40
C PRO A 74 0.35 -6.39 -6.05
N LEU A 75 1.35 -6.51 -5.18
CA LEU A 75 1.41 -5.92 -3.83
C LEU A 75 0.39 -6.47 -2.82
N LEU A 76 -0.48 -7.37 -3.21
CA LEU A 76 -1.39 -8.07 -2.30
C LEU A 76 -0.72 -9.34 -1.76
N SER A 77 -1.16 -9.75 -0.59
CA SER A 77 -0.72 -10.97 0.10
C SER A 77 -1.88 -11.57 0.87
N ARG A 78 -1.72 -12.77 1.42
CA ARG A 78 -2.75 -13.39 2.26
C ARG A 78 -3.24 -12.49 3.40
N GLN A 79 -2.38 -11.63 3.93
CA GLN A 79 -2.70 -10.72 5.04
C GLN A 79 -2.94 -9.28 4.59
N ASP A 80 -2.64 -8.93 3.34
CA ASP A 80 -2.72 -7.57 2.77
C ASP A 80 -2.01 -6.52 3.61
N HIS A 81 -0.87 -6.92 4.20
CA HIS A 81 -0.15 -6.14 5.19
C HIS A 81 0.15 -4.71 4.71
N LEU A 82 0.70 -4.55 3.48
CA LEU A 82 1.04 -3.22 2.95
C LEU A 82 -0.22 -2.37 2.72
N MET A 83 -1.29 -2.94 2.16
CA MET A 83 -2.54 -2.21 1.94
C MET A 83 -3.18 -1.77 3.26
N LYS A 84 -3.21 -2.67 4.26
CA LYS A 84 -3.81 -2.41 5.57
C LYS A 84 -3.01 -1.43 6.41
N SER A 85 -1.69 -1.35 6.22
CA SER A 85 -0.80 -0.44 6.96
C SER A 85 -0.98 1.03 6.58
N ILE A 86 -1.67 1.34 5.48
CA ILE A 86 -1.94 2.73 5.11
C ILE A 86 -2.95 3.30 6.10
N HIS A 87 -2.53 4.36 6.77
CA HIS A 87 -3.33 5.08 7.76
C HIS A 87 -3.18 6.59 7.58
N PHE A 88 -3.99 7.36 8.29
CA PHE A 88 -3.85 8.82 8.33
C PHE A 88 -3.80 9.32 9.76
N THR A 89 -3.08 10.41 9.96
CA THR A 89 -3.03 11.19 11.20
C THR A 89 -3.61 12.57 10.93
N PRO A 90 -4.76 12.92 11.55
CA PRO A 90 -5.32 14.25 11.41
C PRO A 90 -4.55 15.23 12.30
N GLU A 91 -4.21 16.38 11.74
CA GLU A 91 -3.68 17.54 12.46
C GLU A 91 -4.61 18.74 12.21
N SER A 92 -4.43 19.85 12.93
CA SER A 92 -5.17 21.08 12.65
C SER A 92 -4.94 21.50 11.20
N ARG A 93 -6.02 21.64 10.43
CA ARG A 93 -6.03 22.07 9.01
C ARG A 93 -5.16 21.23 8.08
N LYS A 94 -4.74 20.06 8.51
CA LYS A 94 -3.83 19.19 7.76
C LYS A 94 -4.11 17.72 8.04
N VAL A 95 -3.82 16.89 7.07
CA VAL A 95 -3.83 15.43 7.23
C VAL A 95 -2.57 14.83 6.64
N ILE A 96 -1.95 13.92 7.37
CA ILE A 96 -0.79 13.15 6.91
C ILE A 96 -1.24 11.73 6.65
N VAL A 97 -1.05 11.23 5.43
CA VAL A 97 -1.29 9.82 5.08
C VAL A 97 0.04 9.12 4.94
N SER A 98 0.22 8.03 5.69
CA SER A 98 1.50 7.33 5.79
C SER A 98 1.33 5.82 5.89
N THR A 99 2.46 5.12 5.88
CA THR A 99 2.59 3.69 6.17
C THR A 99 3.91 3.43 6.89
N ASP A 100 3.90 2.58 7.92
CA ASP A 100 5.08 2.21 8.69
C ASP A 100 5.90 1.10 8.04
N VAL A 101 5.45 0.60 6.89
CA VAL A 101 6.09 -0.53 6.21
C VAL A 101 7.36 -0.08 5.51
N LYS A 102 8.52 -0.51 6.00
CA LYS A 102 9.86 -0.12 5.53
C LYS A 102 10.11 -0.37 4.04
N TYR A 103 9.47 -1.37 3.45
CA TYR A 103 9.61 -1.68 2.02
C TYR A 103 8.64 -0.93 1.10
N ALA A 104 7.70 -0.17 1.65
CA ALA A 104 6.71 0.58 0.89
C ALA A 104 7.31 1.54 -0.15
N PRO A 105 8.33 2.36 0.17
CA PRO A 105 8.94 3.26 -0.81
C PRO A 105 9.55 2.55 -2.01
N TYR A 106 10.15 1.36 -1.80
CA TYR A 106 10.76 0.58 -2.88
C TYR A 106 9.73 0.09 -3.90
N HIS A 107 8.52 -0.22 -3.46
CA HIS A 107 7.44 -0.59 -4.37
C HIS A 107 6.77 0.64 -5.00
N ASN A 108 6.53 1.68 -4.20
CA ASN A 108 5.86 2.90 -4.68
C ASN A 108 6.65 3.59 -5.79
N ASN A 109 7.97 3.70 -5.62
CA ASN A 109 8.86 4.45 -6.51
C ASN A 109 9.62 3.55 -7.49
N GLY A 110 9.62 2.24 -7.23
CA GLY A 110 10.56 1.33 -7.86
C GLY A 110 11.96 1.43 -7.22
N ALA A 111 12.76 0.40 -7.37
CA ALA A 111 14.11 0.40 -6.83
C ALA A 111 15.03 -0.60 -7.55
N GLU A 112 16.34 -0.39 -7.40
CA GLU A 112 17.36 -1.39 -7.69
C GLU A 112 18.01 -1.83 -6.39
N ILE A 113 17.95 -3.12 -6.09
CA ILE A 113 18.51 -3.70 -4.87
C ILE A 113 19.78 -4.47 -5.24
N LYS A 114 20.89 -4.12 -4.60
CA LYS A 114 22.15 -4.87 -4.74
C LYS A 114 22.01 -6.27 -4.15
N VAL A 115 22.35 -7.29 -4.93
CA VAL A 115 22.36 -8.68 -4.45
C VAL A 115 23.58 -8.91 -3.59
N THR A 116 23.37 -9.12 -2.30
CA THR A 116 24.43 -9.34 -1.33
C THR A 116 24.63 -10.82 -1.03
N PRO A 117 25.82 -11.24 -0.56
CA PRO A 117 26.04 -12.61 -0.07
C PRO A 117 25.06 -13.01 1.03
N LYS A 118 24.66 -12.06 1.91
CA LYS A 118 23.66 -12.27 2.95
C LYS A 118 22.28 -12.63 2.37
N MET A 119 21.86 -11.94 1.30
CA MET A 119 20.62 -12.27 0.59
C MET A 119 20.66 -13.67 -0.01
N ARG A 120 21.77 -14.05 -0.62
CA ARG A 120 21.93 -15.40 -1.19
C ARG A 120 21.88 -16.50 -0.10
N LYS A 121 22.56 -16.28 1.04
CA LYS A 121 22.48 -17.17 2.21
C LYS A 121 21.04 -17.30 2.72
N PHE A 122 20.34 -16.20 2.86
CA PHE A 122 18.93 -16.19 3.26
C PHE A 122 18.05 -16.94 2.25
N ALA A 123 18.24 -16.72 0.96
CA ALA A 123 17.49 -17.40 -0.08
C ALA A 123 17.74 -18.94 -0.06
N TRP A 124 18.98 -19.40 0.18
CA TRP A 124 19.30 -20.79 0.40
C TRP A 124 18.59 -21.38 1.63
N ALA A 125 18.61 -20.65 2.75
CA ALA A 125 17.90 -21.10 3.96
C ALA A 125 16.39 -21.28 3.71
N LYS A 126 15.78 -20.34 3.00
CA LYS A 126 14.36 -20.42 2.60
C LYS A 126 14.08 -21.59 1.65
N PHE A 127 14.96 -21.82 0.68
CA PHE A 127 14.86 -22.97 -0.21
C PHE A 127 14.93 -24.29 0.56
N PHE A 128 15.91 -24.48 1.42
CA PHE A 128 16.07 -25.71 2.19
C PHE A 128 14.87 -25.96 3.12
N SER A 129 14.37 -24.90 3.77
CA SER A 129 13.16 -24.98 4.59
C SER A 129 11.93 -25.37 3.76
N GLY A 130 11.69 -24.71 2.63
CA GLY A 130 10.55 -24.99 1.75
C GLY A 130 10.59 -26.37 1.09
N ALA A 131 11.77 -26.83 0.72
CA ALA A 131 11.99 -28.17 0.18
C ALA A 131 12.12 -29.26 1.27
N LYS A 132 12.00 -28.89 2.56
CA LYS A 132 12.14 -29.79 3.72
C LYS A 132 13.46 -30.58 3.71
N ILE A 133 14.54 -29.95 3.25
CA ILE A 133 15.90 -30.55 3.22
C ILE A 133 16.59 -30.30 4.55
N ALA A 134 16.95 -31.38 5.23
CA ALA A 134 17.69 -31.33 6.50
C ALA A 134 19.21 -31.38 6.30
N LYS A 135 19.97 -30.87 7.28
CA LYS A 135 21.44 -30.86 7.24
C LYS A 135 22.05 -32.27 7.13
N GLY A 136 21.41 -33.29 7.71
CA GLY A 136 21.84 -34.68 7.69
C GLY A 136 21.34 -35.52 6.48
N ASP A 137 20.57 -34.94 5.56
CA ASP A 137 20.08 -35.69 4.40
C ASP A 137 21.22 -36.11 3.49
N SER A 138 21.18 -37.36 3.02
CA SER A 138 22.12 -37.88 2.01
C SER A 138 21.94 -37.17 0.66
N ALA A 139 22.94 -37.22 -0.21
CA ALA A 139 22.87 -36.62 -1.54
C ALA A 139 21.67 -37.11 -2.36
N LYS A 140 21.33 -38.41 -2.28
CA LYS A 140 20.17 -39.03 -2.94
C LYS A 140 18.86 -38.44 -2.43
N VAL A 141 18.70 -38.31 -1.10
CA VAL A 141 17.51 -37.74 -0.45
C VAL A 141 17.37 -36.26 -0.80
N ARG A 142 18.46 -35.46 -0.77
CA ARG A 142 18.45 -34.06 -1.16
C ARG A 142 18.01 -33.88 -2.62
N LYS A 143 18.51 -34.71 -3.53
CA LYS A 143 18.11 -34.69 -4.96
C LYS A 143 16.63 -34.95 -5.12
N GLN A 144 16.08 -35.95 -4.42
CA GLN A 144 14.66 -36.29 -4.45
C GLN A 144 13.80 -35.13 -3.86
N LYS A 145 14.17 -34.59 -2.70
CA LYS A 145 13.46 -33.45 -2.07
C LYS A 145 13.52 -32.20 -2.94
N THR A 146 14.64 -31.92 -3.59
CA THR A 146 14.78 -30.83 -4.55
C THR A 146 13.86 -31.01 -5.75
N ALA A 147 13.77 -32.22 -6.32
CA ALA A 147 12.90 -32.51 -7.45
C ALA A 147 11.40 -32.36 -7.11
N LYS A 148 11.04 -32.60 -5.84
CA LYS A 148 9.67 -32.48 -5.31
C LYS A 148 9.40 -31.10 -4.69
N ALA A 149 10.38 -30.17 -4.72
CA ALA A 149 10.25 -28.84 -4.14
C ALA A 149 9.13 -28.04 -4.84
N GLY A 150 8.28 -27.41 -4.06
CA GLY A 150 7.20 -26.57 -4.58
C GLY A 150 7.73 -25.30 -5.25
N GLU A 151 6.88 -24.64 -6.02
CA GLU A 151 7.20 -23.43 -6.80
C GLU A 151 7.83 -22.31 -5.94
N GLU A 152 7.37 -22.14 -4.70
CA GLU A 152 7.93 -21.15 -3.78
C GLU A 152 9.41 -21.45 -3.45
N ALA A 153 9.74 -22.70 -3.19
CA ALA A 153 11.13 -23.10 -2.93
C ALA A 153 12.01 -22.88 -4.17
N GLU A 154 11.51 -23.17 -5.36
CA GLU A 154 12.25 -22.91 -6.61
C GLU A 154 12.49 -21.41 -6.85
N VAL A 155 11.57 -20.52 -6.47
CA VAL A 155 11.81 -19.07 -6.52
C VAL A 155 12.99 -18.66 -5.64
N TRP A 156 13.08 -19.20 -4.42
CA TRP A 156 14.21 -18.95 -3.52
C TRP A 156 15.52 -19.53 -4.06
N LYS A 157 15.51 -20.71 -4.65
CA LYS A 157 16.68 -21.30 -5.31
C LYS A 157 17.20 -20.42 -6.46
N ARG A 158 16.30 -19.94 -7.32
CA ARG A 158 16.67 -19.02 -8.41
C ARG A 158 17.28 -17.72 -7.88
N LEU A 159 16.76 -17.19 -6.77
CA LEU A 159 17.33 -16.00 -6.12
C LEU A 159 18.73 -16.29 -5.55
N ALA A 160 18.93 -17.46 -4.92
CA ALA A 160 20.21 -17.88 -4.38
C ALA A 160 21.29 -18.05 -5.47
N LEU A 161 20.89 -18.60 -6.61
CA LEU A 161 21.77 -18.89 -7.76
C LEU A 161 21.91 -17.71 -8.74
N THR A 162 21.20 -16.59 -8.51
CA THR A 162 21.25 -15.48 -9.47
C THR A 162 22.67 -14.93 -9.67
N LYS A 163 23.07 -14.79 -10.93
CA LYS A 163 24.33 -14.14 -11.31
C LYS A 163 24.21 -12.60 -11.37
N LYS A 164 22.99 -12.06 -11.25
CA LYS A 164 22.76 -10.62 -11.29
C LYS A 164 23.36 -9.95 -10.07
N SER A 165 24.05 -8.82 -10.28
CA SER A 165 24.55 -7.96 -9.21
C SER A 165 23.44 -7.11 -8.59
N ARG A 166 22.37 -6.84 -9.34
CA ARG A 166 21.22 -6.02 -8.92
C ARG A 166 19.90 -6.68 -9.30
N LEU A 167 18.87 -6.48 -8.46
CA LEU A 167 17.49 -6.86 -8.71
C LEU A 167 16.66 -5.58 -8.86
N ARG A 168 15.92 -5.48 -9.95
CA ARG A 168 15.02 -4.35 -10.19
C ARG A 168 13.63 -4.65 -9.64
N ILE A 169 13.16 -3.80 -8.72
CA ILE A 169 11.77 -3.77 -8.27
C ILE A 169 11.02 -2.80 -9.20
N PRO A 170 10.01 -3.26 -9.95
CA PRO A 170 9.24 -2.38 -10.81
C PRO A 170 8.45 -1.37 -9.96
N LYS A 171 8.36 -0.13 -10.44
CA LYS A 171 7.51 0.89 -9.85
C LYS A 171 6.05 0.44 -9.88
N ARG A 172 5.40 0.46 -8.73
CA ARG A 172 3.97 0.22 -8.54
C ARG A 172 3.44 1.29 -7.62
N ARG A 173 3.21 2.48 -8.17
CA ARG A 173 2.71 3.62 -7.42
C ARG A 173 1.36 3.29 -6.81
N PHE A 174 1.23 3.41 -5.51
CA PHE A 174 -0.01 3.20 -4.76
C PHE A 174 -0.37 4.38 -3.85
N MET A 175 0.58 5.27 -3.56
CA MET A 175 0.40 6.52 -2.82
C MET A 175 1.09 7.66 -3.55
N GLY A 176 0.50 8.86 -3.46
CA GLY A 176 1.04 10.09 -4.03
C GLY A 176 -0.07 11.01 -4.53
N HIS A 177 0.31 12.08 -5.19
CA HIS A 177 -0.62 13.05 -5.79
C HIS A 177 -1.48 12.36 -6.88
N SER A 178 -2.78 12.61 -6.86
CA SER A 178 -3.76 12.09 -7.81
C SER A 178 -4.83 13.16 -8.04
N THR A 179 -5.07 13.52 -9.29
CA THR A 179 -6.12 14.48 -9.68
C THR A 179 -7.51 13.98 -9.29
N GLU A 180 -7.75 12.65 -9.41
CA GLU A 180 -9.01 12.05 -8.95
C GLU A 180 -9.21 12.21 -7.43
N LEU A 181 -8.12 12.12 -6.64
CA LEU A 181 -8.19 12.37 -5.20
C LEU A 181 -8.43 13.84 -4.90
N ASP A 182 -7.76 14.75 -5.62
CA ASP A 182 -7.91 16.20 -5.45
C ASP A 182 -9.35 16.64 -5.71
N GLU A 183 -9.99 16.12 -6.77
CA GLU A 183 -11.41 16.38 -7.04
C GLU A 183 -12.33 15.87 -5.92
N LYS A 184 -12.06 14.67 -5.39
CA LYS A 184 -12.81 14.15 -4.23
C LYS A 184 -12.64 15.03 -3.00
N VAL A 185 -11.43 15.50 -2.74
CA VAL A 185 -11.13 16.40 -1.62
C VAL A 185 -11.87 17.72 -1.80
N LYS A 186 -11.81 18.31 -3.01
CA LYS A 186 -12.55 19.54 -3.34
C LYS A 186 -14.05 19.38 -3.06
N ASN A 187 -14.65 18.30 -3.54
CA ASN A 187 -16.08 18.04 -3.34
C ASN A 187 -16.42 17.90 -1.84
N ILE A 188 -15.58 17.23 -1.05
CA ILE A 188 -15.75 17.11 0.40
C ILE A 188 -15.69 18.49 1.06
N VAL A 189 -14.72 19.33 0.69
CA VAL A 189 -14.57 20.67 1.25
C VAL A 189 -15.79 21.54 0.91
N GLU A 190 -16.24 21.54 -0.34
CA GLU A 190 -17.40 22.29 -0.79
C GLU A 190 -18.67 21.86 -0.07
N GLU A 191 -18.91 20.55 0.03
CA GLU A 191 -20.09 20.00 0.69
C GLU A 191 -20.15 20.37 2.18
N GLU A 192 -19.04 20.18 2.89
CA GLU A 192 -18.99 20.45 4.33
C GLU A 192 -19.02 21.96 4.64
N THR A 193 -18.40 22.77 3.78
CA THR A 193 -18.51 24.24 3.89
C THR A 193 -19.94 24.71 3.71
N ARG A 194 -20.65 24.18 2.71
CA ARG A 194 -22.06 24.51 2.48
C ARG A 194 -22.96 24.14 3.66
N LYS A 195 -22.69 23.01 4.33
CA LYS A 195 -23.43 22.61 5.54
C LYS A 195 -23.28 23.63 6.67
N VAL A 196 -22.06 24.15 6.87
CA VAL A 196 -21.79 25.15 7.92
C VAL A 196 -22.41 26.52 7.56
N LEU A 197 -22.45 26.89 6.29
CA LEU A 197 -23.05 28.16 5.85
C LEU A 197 -24.58 28.14 6.00
N ASN A 198 -25.20 26.98 5.84
CA ASN A 198 -26.67 26.82 5.87
C ASN A 198 -27.21 26.45 7.28
N SER A 199 -26.34 26.34 8.29
CA SER A 199 -26.71 26.03 9.69
C SER A 199 -26.77 27.29 10.53
#